data_705114319c25783e0b4e31bacca065a6
#
_entry.id   705114319c25783e0b4e31bacca065a6
#
_cell.length_a   1.000
_cell.length_b   1.000
_cell.length_c   1.000
_cell.angle_alpha   90.00
_cell.angle_beta   90.00
_cell.angle_gamma   90.00
#
_symmetry.space_group_name_H-M   'P 1'
#
loop_
_entity.id
_entity.type
_entity.pdbx_description
1 polymer ?
#
loop_
_entity_poly.entity_id
_entity_poly.type
_entity_poly.pdbx_seq_one_letter_code
_entity_poly.pdbx_strand_id
1 'polypeptide(L)'
;MRALLSRVSPNFRNGLSAGLLLAAIVGIFLARLWQPERQVQLHSGHLLAQIEKKNWSGVASFIGEDYQDRWGHDRTVVLERLRQVFRFAGNPQVTVKDVGIRAESGKGFWRARITIKAAGEFAPVIEERVNSLPAPFELEWRRGSSKPWDWKLVRVDNAALEIPDAGL
;
A
#
# COMPACT_ATOMS: atom_id res chain seq x y z
N MET A 1 -56.90 -26.78 -23.39
CA MET A 1 -55.75 -26.45 -22.54
C MET A 1 -55.04 -25.25 -23.17
N ARG A 2 -55.36 -24.01 -22.73
CA ARG A 2 -54.76 -22.77 -23.30
C ARG A 2 -53.55 -22.38 -22.43
N ALA A 3 -52.37 -22.37 -23.05
CA ALA A 3 -51.12 -21.93 -22.41
C ALA A 3 -51.23 -20.42 -22.11
N LEU A 4 -51.19 -20.08 -20.82
CA LEU A 4 -51.01 -18.71 -20.32
C LEU A 4 -49.52 -18.33 -20.49
N LEU A 5 -49.21 -17.83 -21.68
CA LEU A 5 -47.93 -17.10 -21.86
C LEU A 5 -48.14 -15.73 -21.20
N SER A 6 -47.63 -15.57 -19.97
CA SER A 6 -47.59 -14.30 -19.28
C SER A 6 -46.70 -13.33 -20.08
N ARG A 7 -47.30 -12.31 -20.68
CA ARG A 7 -46.55 -11.20 -21.31
C ARG A 7 -45.83 -10.42 -20.23
N VAL A 8 -44.57 -10.68 -20.06
CA VAL A 8 -43.67 -9.85 -19.24
C VAL A 8 -43.68 -8.44 -19.84
N SER A 9 -44.09 -7.45 -19.04
CA SER A 9 -44.18 -6.06 -19.50
C SER A 9 -42.82 -5.53 -20.02
N PRO A 10 -42.81 -4.70 -21.10
CA PRO A 10 -41.56 -4.18 -21.66
C PRO A 10 -40.73 -3.40 -20.63
N ASN A 11 -41.38 -2.74 -19.67
CA ASN A 11 -40.68 -2.00 -18.60
C ASN A 11 -39.90 -2.92 -17.63
N PHE A 12 -40.44 -4.13 -17.36
CA PHE A 12 -39.76 -5.12 -16.53
C PHE A 12 -38.51 -5.68 -17.24
N ARG A 13 -38.57 -5.93 -18.53
CA ARG A 13 -37.43 -6.39 -19.33
C ARG A 13 -36.32 -5.35 -19.37
N ASN A 14 -36.67 -4.07 -19.56
CA ASN A 14 -35.70 -2.97 -19.57
C ASN A 14 -35.07 -2.77 -18.18
N GLY A 15 -35.83 -2.86 -17.10
CA GLY A 15 -35.32 -2.78 -15.73
C GLY A 15 -34.40 -3.94 -15.40
N LEU A 16 -34.74 -5.17 -15.82
CA LEU A 16 -33.89 -6.34 -15.61
C LEU A 16 -32.55 -6.22 -16.37
N SER A 17 -32.60 -5.77 -17.64
CA SER A 17 -31.39 -5.58 -18.47
C SER A 17 -30.48 -4.49 -17.89
N ALA A 18 -31.05 -3.38 -17.41
CA ALA A 18 -30.28 -2.32 -16.75
C ALA A 18 -29.63 -2.80 -15.43
N GLY A 19 -30.37 -3.58 -14.64
CA GLY A 19 -29.85 -4.19 -13.42
C GLY A 19 -28.70 -5.15 -13.67
N LEU A 20 -28.79 -6.01 -14.68
CA LEU A 20 -27.74 -6.94 -15.08
C LEU A 20 -26.49 -6.19 -15.59
N LEU A 21 -26.68 -5.13 -16.37
CA LEU A 21 -25.56 -4.31 -16.87
C LEU A 21 -24.84 -3.63 -15.70
N LEU A 22 -25.57 -3.05 -14.76
CA LEU A 22 -24.98 -2.44 -13.57
C LEU A 22 -24.23 -3.48 -12.73
N ALA A 23 -24.80 -4.64 -12.49
CA ALA A 23 -24.14 -5.72 -11.77
C ALA A 23 -22.85 -6.19 -12.47
N ALA A 24 -22.85 -6.28 -13.80
CA ALA A 24 -21.66 -6.61 -14.57
C ALA A 24 -20.57 -5.54 -14.44
N ILE A 25 -20.94 -4.26 -14.53
CA ILE A 25 -20.00 -3.14 -14.37
C ILE A 25 -19.38 -3.16 -12.96
N VAL A 26 -20.21 -3.32 -11.93
CA VAL A 26 -19.72 -3.41 -10.54
C VAL A 26 -18.83 -4.64 -10.36
N GLY A 27 -19.20 -5.80 -10.92
CA GLY A 27 -18.42 -7.02 -10.87
C GLY A 27 -17.03 -6.85 -11.51
N ILE A 28 -16.95 -6.23 -12.70
CA ILE A 28 -15.69 -5.94 -13.39
C ILE A 28 -14.84 -4.95 -12.56
N PHE A 29 -15.48 -3.91 -12.01
CA PHE A 29 -14.79 -2.94 -11.16
C PHE A 29 -14.19 -3.61 -9.92
N LEU A 30 -14.94 -4.44 -9.22
CA LEU A 30 -14.45 -5.18 -8.05
C LEU A 30 -13.35 -6.17 -8.43
N ALA A 31 -13.48 -6.91 -9.54
CA ALA A 31 -12.46 -7.82 -10.01
C ALA A 31 -11.14 -7.08 -10.30
N ARG A 32 -11.20 -5.90 -10.92
CA ARG A 32 -10.01 -5.06 -11.15
C ARG A 32 -9.43 -4.50 -9.85
N LEU A 33 -10.28 -4.07 -8.92
CA LEU A 33 -9.85 -3.56 -7.63
C LEU A 33 -9.10 -4.63 -6.82
N TRP A 34 -9.51 -5.89 -6.94
CA TRP A 34 -8.94 -7.01 -6.20
C TRP A 34 -7.72 -7.67 -6.88
N GLN A 35 -7.28 -7.13 -8.01
CA GLN A 35 -6.03 -7.59 -8.61
C GLN A 35 -4.86 -7.38 -7.62
N PRO A 36 -3.96 -8.36 -7.46
CA PRO A 36 -2.88 -8.29 -6.50
C PRO A 36 -2.01 -7.03 -6.65
N GLU A 37 -1.64 -6.67 -7.87
CA GLU A 37 -0.84 -5.47 -8.15
C GLU A 37 -1.56 -4.20 -7.70
N ARG A 38 -2.89 -4.13 -7.93
CA ARG A 38 -3.69 -2.98 -7.51
C ARG A 38 -3.75 -2.88 -5.99
N GLN A 39 -3.87 -4.01 -5.31
CA GLN A 39 -3.87 -4.06 -3.84
C GLN A 39 -2.51 -3.63 -3.29
N VAL A 40 -1.41 -4.12 -3.84
CA VAL A 40 -0.05 -3.71 -3.46
C VAL A 40 0.14 -2.20 -3.65
N GLN A 41 -0.32 -1.65 -4.78
CA GLN A 41 -0.28 -0.20 -5.02
C GLN A 41 -1.05 0.59 -3.97
N LEU A 42 -2.30 0.16 -3.67
CA LEU A 42 -3.16 0.83 -2.70
C LEU A 42 -2.57 0.78 -1.29
N HIS A 43 -2.08 -0.40 -0.87
CA HIS A 43 -1.49 -0.57 0.45
C HIS A 43 -0.22 0.26 0.61
N SER A 44 0.66 0.30 -0.40
CA SER A 44 1.86 1.14 -0.38
C SER A 44 1.50 2.63 -0.28
N GLY A 45 0.55 3.10 -1.09
CA GLY A 45 0.08 4.49 -1.02
C GLY A 45 -0.56 4.83 0.33
N HIS A 46 -1.39 3.94 0.88
CA HIS A 46 -2.01 4.15 2.20
C HIS A 46 -0.97 4.14 3.32
N LEU A 47 0.01 3.24 3.28
CA LEU A 47 1.11 3.22 4.26
C LEU A 47 1.86 4.56 4.27
N LEU A 48 2.27 5.06 3.10
CA LEU A 48 2.95 6.35 2.99
C LEU A 48 2.08 7.49 3.52
N ALA A 49 0.79 7.50 3.20
CA ALA A 49 -0.15 8.50 3.72
C ALA A 49 -0.33 8.42 5.26
N GLN A 50 -0.25 7.22 5.87
CA GLN A 50 -0.26 7.10 7.34
C GLN A 50 1.05 7.63 7.95
N ILE A 51 2.19 7.43 7.28
CA ILE A 51 3.49 7.98 7.71
C ILE A 51 3.47 9.51 7.66
N GLU A 52 2.99 10.12 6.57
CA GLU A 52 2.83 11.57 6.46
C GLU A 52 1.97 12.16 7.59
N LYS A 53 0.87 11.48 7.93
CA LYS A 53 -0.03 11.87 9.02
C LYS A 53 0.53 11.54 10.41
N LYS A 54 1.68 10.86 10.50
CA LYS A 54 2.23 10.33 11.75
C LYS A 54 1.24 9.46 12.52
N ASN A 55 0.34 8.78 11.82
CA ASN A 55 -0.62 7.85 12.39
C ASN A 55 0.03 6.48 12.62
N TRP A 56 0.77 6.35 13.70
CA TRP A 56 1.58 5.15 13.97
C TRP A 56 0.76 3.90 14.21
N SER A 57 -0.45 4.00 14.72
CA SER A 57 -1.37 2.86 14.81
C SER A 57 -1.81 2.40 13.41
N GLY A 58 -2.09 3.35 12.52
CA GLY A 58 -2.35 3.07 11.11
C GLY A 58 -1.15 2.42 10.42
N VAL A 59 0.06 2.96 10.61
CA VAL A 59 1.30 2.37 10.07
C VAL A 59 1.47 0.94 10.58
N ALA A 60 1.32 0.71 11.89
CA ALA A 60 1.45 -0.60 12.51
C ALA A 60 0.48 -1.65 11.94
N SER A 61 -0.72 -1.22 11.51
CA SER A 61 -1.72 -2.13 10.92
C SER A 61 -1.29 -2.71 9.56
N PHE A 62 -0.41 -2.03 8.84
CA PHE A 62 0.13 -2.51 7.57
C PHE A 62 1.31 -3.46 7.74
N ILE A 63 2.07 -3.37 8.83
CA ILE A 63 3.28 -4.16 9.05
C ILE A 63 2.92 -5.52 9.63
N GLY A 64 3.38 -6.58 8.99
CA GLY A 64 3.18 -7.97 9.44
C GLY A 64 3.91 -8.27 10.74
N GLU A 65 3.42 -9.27 11.50
CA GLU A 65 4.08 -9.74 12.72
C GLU A 65 5.44 -10.40 12.41
N ASP A 66 5.57 -10.97 11.22
CA ASP A 66 6.76 -11.62 10.70
C ASP A 66 7.66 -10.66 9.88
N TYR A 67 7.48 -9.35 10.07
CA TYR A 67 8.30 -8.34 9.39
C TYR A 67 9.77 -8.46 9.78
N GLN A 68 10.63 -8.44 8.77
CA GLN A 68 12.07 -8.30 8.94
C GLN A 68 12.67 -7.55 7.77
N ASP A 69 13.28 -6.39 8.04
CA ASP A 69 13.90 -5.61 6.98
C ASP A 69 15.30 -6.13 6.61
N ARG A 70 15.92 -5.48 5.63
CA ARG A 70 17.27 -5.81 5.20
C ARG A 70 18.31 -5.65 6.33
N TRP A 71 18.06 -4.76 7.29
CA TRP A 71 19.01 -4.43 8.38
C TRP A 71 18.77 -5.27 9.64
N GLY A 72 17.89 -6.26 9.54
CA GLY A 72 17.57 -7.17 10.66
C GLY A 72 16.58 -6.62 11.68
N HIS A 73 15.94 -5.48 11.40
CA HIS A 73 14.95 -4.92 12.30
C HIS A 73 13.63 -5.67 12.17
N ASP A 74 13.04 -5.98 13.31
CA ASP A 74 11.69 -6.49 13.40
C ASP A 74 10.63 -5.37 13.35
N ARG A 75 9.37 -5.76 13.43
CA ARG A 75 8.22 -4.86 13.44
C ARG A 75 8.31 -3.79 14.55
N THR A 76 8.75 -4.16 15.74
CA THR A 76 8.82 -3.25 16.89
C THR A 76 9.89 -2.20 16.66
N VAL A 77 11.08 -2.64 16.26
CA VAL A 77 12.22 -1.75 16.00
C VAL A 77 11.93 -0.78 14.85
N VAL A 78 11.36 -1.25 13.73
CA VAL A 78 11.07 -0.35 12.61
C VAL A 78 10.03 0.70 12.97
N LEU A 79 8.99 0.35 13.72
CA LEU A 79 7.96 1.30 14.18
C LEU A 79 8.55 2.36 15.13
N GLU A 80 9.45 1.95 16.01
CA GLU A 80 10.12 2.87 16.93
C GLU A 80 11.04 3.82 16.19
N ARG A 81 11.87 3.32 15.27
CA ARG A 81 12.76 4.13 14.44
C ARG A 81 11.99 5.13 13.57
N LEU A 82 10.89 4.71 12.96
CA LEU A 82 10.03 5.63 12.21
C LEU A 82 9.49 6.75 13.11
N ARG A 83 9.01 6.43 14.32
CA ARG A 83 8.56 7.44 15.29
C ARG A 83 9.67 8.41 15.66
N GLN A 84 10.87 7.90 15.91
CA GLN A 84 12.03 8.72 16.29
C GLN A 84 12.41 9.68 15.15
N VAL A 85 12.59 9.19 13.93
CA VAL A 85 12.93 10.01 12.77
C VAL A 85 11.87 11.09 12.51
N PHE A 86 10.62 10.70 12.46
CA PHE A 86 9.52 11.63 12.15
C PHE A 86 9.07 12.48 13.35
N ARG A 87 9.59 12.25 14.55
CA ARG A 87 9.33 13.12 15.71
C ARG A 87 9.74 14.56 15.44
N PHE A 88 10.88 14.73 14.78
CA PHE A 88 11.50 16.02 14.50
C PHE A 88 11.18 16.57 13.10
N ALA A 89 10.51 15.80 12.27
CA ALA A 89 10.06 16.24 10.95
C ALA A 89 8.66 16.84 11.04
N GLY A 90 8.53 18.17 10.93
CA GLY A 90 7.24 18.84 10.85
C GLY A 90 6.60 18.64 9.47
N ASN A 91 5.30 18.35 9.40
CA ASN A 91 4.51 18.23 8.17
C ASN A 91 5.24 17.47 7.04
N PRO A 92 5.67 16.22 7.26
CA PRO A 92 6.38 15.48 6.23
C PRO A 92 5.47 15.24 5.01
N GLN A 93 6.01 15.51 3.83
CA GLN A 93 5.37 15.25 2.54
C GLN A 93 6.21 14.24 1.78
N VAL A 94 5.60 13.18 1.34
CA VAL A 94 6.25 12.09 0.60
C VAL A 94 5.88 12.18 -0.88
N THR A 95 6.87 12.30 -1.74
CA THR A 95 6.66 12.23 -3.18
C THR A 95 7.24 10.94 -3.73
N VAL A 96 6.47 10.28 -4.58
CA VAL A 96 6.82 8.98 -5.15
C VAL A 96 6.98 9.12 -6.67
N LYS A 97 8.07 8.57 -7.21
CA LYS A 97 8.36 8.53 -8.64
C LYS A 97 8.83 7.13 -9.07
N ASP A 98 8.75 6.85 -10.36
CA ASP A 98 9.28 5.63 -10.98
C ASP A 98 8.71 4.35 -10.35
N VAL A 99 7.38 4.32 -10.17
CA VAL A 99 6.69 3.21 -9.52
C VAL A 99 6.68 1.97 -10.40
N GLY A 100 7.26 0.88 -9.91
CA GLY A 100 7.14 -0.47 -10.46
C GLY A 100 6.40 -1.38 -9.48
N ILE A 101 5.47 -2.20 -10.01
CA ILE A 101 4.70 -3.13 -9.18
C ILE A 101 4.73 -4.50 -9.85
N ARG A 102 4.91 -5.52 -9.02
CA ARG A 102 4.82 -6.92 -9.42
C ARG A 102 4.13 -7.71 -8.31
N ALA A 103 3.25 -8.61 -8.68
CA ALA A 103 2.65 -9.53 -7.73
C ALA A 103 2.62 -10.95 -8.30
N GLU A 104 2.98 -11.93 -7.47
CA GLU A 104 3.04 -13.32 -7.84
C GLU A 104 2.85 -14.21 -6.61
N SER A 105 2.03 -15.25 -6.74
CA SER A 105 1.89 -16.29 -5.72
C SER A 105 1.66 -15.80 -4.29
N GLY A 106 0.84 -14.75 -4.12
CA GLY A 106 0.53 -14.18 -2.81
C GLY A 106 1.61 -13.25 -2.24
N LYS A 107 2.67 -12.97 -3.00
CA LYS A 107 3.65 -11.93 -2.73
C LYS A 107 3.45 -10.75 -3.66
N GLY A 108 3.74 -9.55 -3.18
CA GLY A 108 3.70 -8.33 -3.95
C GLY A 108 4.95 -7.50 -3.70
N PHE A 109 5.46 -6.90 -4.75
CA PHE A 109 6.64 -6.05 -4.70
C PHE A 109 6.28 -4.68 -5.26
N TRP A 110 6.52 -3.67 -4.46
CA TRP A 110 6.38 -2.29 -4.85
C TRP A 110 7.77 -1.65 -4.79
N ARG A 111 8.17 -1.04 -5.88
CA ARG A 111 9.47 -0.39 -6.03
C ARG A 111 9.25 1.03 -6.47
N ALA A 112 9.87 2.00 -5.79
CA ALA A 112 9.79 3.39 -6.21
C ALA A 112 10.94 4.23 -5.64
N ARG A 113 11.20 5.34 -6.31
CA ARG A 113 12.01 6.42 -5.77
C ARG A 113 11.15 7.29 -4.86
N ILE A 114 11.58 7.45 -3.63
CA ILE A 114 10.90 8.26 -2.62
C ILE A 114 11.72 9.51 -2.36
N THR A 115 11.05 10.66 -2.33
CA THR A 115 11.62 11.91 -1.84
C THR A 115 10.74 12.46 -0.73
N ILE A 116 11.35 13.13 0.24
CA ILE A 116 10.66 13.71 1.40
C ILE A 116 10.92 15.21 1.43
N LYS A 117 9.90 15.96 1.77
CA LYS A 117 9.98 17.35 2.24
C LYS A 117 9.41 17.41 3.64
N ALA A 118 10.04 18.16 4.52
CA ALA A 118 9.59 18.34 5.90
C ALA A 118 9.85 19.76 6.37
N ALA A 119 9.35 20.12 7.54
CA ALA A 119 9.67 21.34 8.23
C ALA A 119 10.35 21.04 9.57
N GLY A 120 11.08 22.01 10.14
CA GLY A 120 11.74 21.89 11.42
C GLY A 120 13.26 21.83 11.33
N GLU A 121 13.90 21.87 12.48
CA GLU A 121 15.35 22.01 12.60
C GLU A 121 16.14 20.88 11.91
N PHE A 122 15.65 19.64 12.01
CA PHE A 122 16.30 18.45 11.45
C PHE A 122 15.80 18.09 10.03
N ALA A 123 14.85 18.86 9.48
CA ALA A 123 14.31 18.59 8.16
C ALA A 123 15.39 18.52 7.07
N PRO A 124 16.35 19.45 6.96
CA PRO A 124 17.38 19.41 5.92
C PRO A 124 18.20 18.11 5.96
N VAL A 125 18.51 17.61 7.15
CA VAL A 125 19.31 16.39 7.32
C VAL A 125 18.51 15.15 6.85
N ILE A 126 17.22 15.08 7.20
CA ILE A 126 16.34 13.98 6.78
C ILE A 126 16.13 14.04 5.26
N GLU A 127 15.87 15.22 4.71
CA GLU A 127 15.68 15.42 3.28
C GLU A 127 16.92 15.04 2.49
N GLU A 128 18.09 15.53 2.88
CA GLU A 128 19.35 15.21 2.22
C GLU A 128 19.59 13.70 2.23
N ARG A 129 19.44 13.06 3.38
CA ARG A 129 19.71 11.63 3.53
C ARG A 129 18.77 10.76 2.69
N VAL A 130 17.50 11.09 2.62
CA VAL A 130 16.52 10.30 1.83
C VAL A 130 16.59 10.65 0.36
N ASN A 131 16.66 11.94 0.02
CA ASN A 131 16.55 12.41 -1.36
C ASN A 131 17.83 12.15 -2.17
N SER A 132 18.98 11.98 -1.51
CA SER A 132 20.26 11.64 -2.16
C SER A 132 20.43 10.15 -2.48
N LEU A 133 19.50 9.29 -2.00
CA LEU A 133 19.61 7.86 -2.24
C LEU A 133 19.51 7.54 -3.74
N PRO A 134 20.53 6.91 -4.36
CA PRO A 134 20.50 6.58 -5.78
C PRO A 134 19.60 5.38 -6.09
N ALA A 135 19.39 4.49 -5.11
CA ALA A 135 18.58 3.30 -5.26
C ALA A 135 17.10 3.57 -4.86
N PRO A 136 16.14 2.94 -5.54
CA PRO A 136 14.74 2.97 -5.14
C PRO A 136 14.52 2.15 -3.86
N PHE A 137 13.46 2.49 -3.13
CA PHE A 137 12.95 1.64 -2.07
C PHE A 137 12.17 0.46 -2.66
N GLU A 138 12.31 -0.70 -2.05
CA GLU A 138 11.57 -1.91 -2.38
C GLU A 138 10.78 -2.37 -1.14
N LEU A 139 9.46 -2.51 -1.31
CA LEU A 139 8.55 -2.98 -0.29
C LEU A 139 8.02 -4.35 -0.70
N GLU A 140 8.28 -5.37 0.13
CA GLU A 140 7.69 -6.70 -0.07
C GLU A 140 6.42 -6.82 0.78
N TRP A 141 5.33 -7.14 0.09
CA TRP A 141 4.02 -7.38 0.66
C TRP A 141 3.68 -8.87 0.58
N ARG A 142 3.00 -9.38 1.61
CA ARG A 142 2.50 -10.75 1.62
C ARG A 142 1.01 -10.74 1.93
N ARG A 143 0.27 -11.61 1.24
CA ARG A 143 -1.14 -11.81 1.54
C ARG A 143 -1.26 -12.57 2.87
N GLY A 144 -1.97 -11.98 3.85
CA GLY A 144 -2.15 -12.54 5.18
C GLY A 144 -3.23 -13.63 5.25
N SER A 145 -4.21 -13.58 4.32
CA SER A 145 -5.32 -14.53 4.29
C SER A 145 -5.85 -14.75 2.87
N SER A 146 -6.93 -15.52 2.72
CA SER A 146 -7.64 -15.69 1.44
C SER A 146 -8.33 -14.42 0.95
N LYS A 147 -8.49 -13.40 1.80
CA LYS A 147 -9.13 -12.13 1.44
C LYS A 147 -8.23 -11.33 0.50
N PRO A 148 -8.74 -10.83 -0.64
CA PRO A 148 -7.92 -10.13 -1.63
C PRO A 148 -7.30 -8.82 -1.14
N TRP A 149 -7.84 -8.22 -0.09
CA TRP A 149 -7.38 -6.95 0.48
C TRP A 149 -6.51 -7.10 1.74
N ASP A 150 -6.21 -8.33 2.18
CA ASP A 150 -5.40 -8.57 3.38
C ASP A 150 -3.93 -8.74 3.01
N TRP A 151 -3.25 -7.62 2.86
CA TRP A 151 -1.83 -7.57 2.56
C TRP A 151 -1.06 -6.94 3.71
N LYS A 152 0.08 -7.53 4.07
CA LYS A 152 0.98 -7.07 5.11
C LYS A 152 2.37 -6.81 4.52
N LEU A 153 2.97 -5.70 4.93
CA LEU A 153 4.36 -5.41 4.65
C LEU A 153 5.23 -6.34 5.49
N VAL A 154 6.08 -7.11 4.82
CA VAL A 154 6.96 -8.07 5.49
C VAL A 154 8.43 -7.72 5.35
N ARG A 155 8.77 -6.80 4.43
CA ARG A 155 10.15 -6.36 4.24
C ARG A 155 10.21 -4.99 3.58
N VAL A 156 11.19 -4.20 3.99
CA VAL A 156 11.64 -2.99 3.30
C VAL A 156 13.12 -3.16 2.97
N ASP A 157 13.50 -2.75 1.77
CA ASP A 157 14.88 -2.77 1.30
C ASP A 157 15.21 -1.46 0.57
N ASN A 158 16.47 -1.05 0.66
CA ASN A 158 17.08 -0.04 -0.20
C ASN A 158 18.57 -0.33 -0.29
N ALA A 159 19.05 -0.60 -1.51
CA ALA A 159 20.44 -1.06 -1.73
C ALA A 159 21.48 -0.01 -1.35
N ALA A 160 21.13 1.27 -1.32
CA ALA A 160 22.03 2.39 -1.04
C ALA A 160 21.90 2.94 0.39
N LEU A 161 20.87 2.53 1.14
CA LEU A 161 20.68 3.00 2.51
C LEU A 161 21.43 2.08 3.47
N GLU A 162 22.42 2.65 4.14
CA GLU A 162 23.06 2.02 5.28
C GLU A 162 22.47 2.62 6.57
N ILE A 163 21.90 1.76 7.39
CA ILE A 163 21.45 2.12 8.73
C ILE A 163 22.55 1.62 9.67
N PRO A 164 23.30 2.51 10.33
CA PRO A 164 24.29 2.09 11.31
C PRO A 164 23.60 1.25 12.38
N ASP A 165 24.19 0.11 12.71
CA ASP A 165 23.78 -0.63 13.90
C ASP A 165 23.91 0.34 15.07
N ALA A 166 22.78 0.70 15.68
CA ALA A 166 22.82 1.40 16.94
C ALA A 166 23.36 0.39 17.96
N GLY A 167 24.69 0.38 18.10
CA GLY A 167 25.33 -0.31 19.21
C GLY A 167 24.70 0.22 20.50
N LEU A 168 23.93 -0.64 21.15
CA LEU A 168 23.50 -0.47 22.51
C LEU A 168 24.67 -0.63 23.45
#